data_8c43cff37afaf2811596c23c4c32054e
#
_entry.id   8c43cff37afaf2811596c23c4c32054e
#
_cell.length_a   1.000
_cell.length_b   1.000
_cell.length_c   1.000
_cell.angle_alpha   90.00
_cell.angle_beta   90.00
_cell.angle_gamma   90.00
#
_symmetry.space_group_name_H-M   'P 1'
#
loop_
_entity.id
_entity.type
_entity.pdbx_description
1 polymer ?
#
loop_
_entity_poly.entity_id
_entity_poly.type
_entity_poly.pdbx_seq_one_letter_code
_entity_poly.pdbx_strand_id
1 'polypeptide(L)'
;MVLFLIALAAFFVVAAVILYWLLGTNRYGGDRPAQALQLTASKGALAQGALKPEPCRTVRVYFIKPSRYDEEGYVQFFRYGVQPNNSLTALAALNEAFNRKFSAERNVHLDTVIWDEICDGVISPETITAIKEKAHEDGVELLIGMAGVQSNQYPRGRDIALQFKALGVPVMMGGFHVSGYPDSVKFLNECGITAVVGEAENLWGQIIEDYLRGDLQLHYSVKDGIRAKTGRDDIIVPLITDALLPVLDDRYLTRFFNEQMTTIDTSRGCPFTCSYCSVKNVMGRTMRSREPNAVVTWVRDACRNHGIQSLFLVDDDFFRSPRWEEILTGLIEVKKEFPKFSFMMQVDVDASCYANVAEGETETAKHRRSQRFTELAAAAGCYMAFIGIESLNPDNLNFATKYQNTDDRQHKLKLEDARARVINKYRRVVDNWHKVGVSTHAGYMLGFPFDGPDCGRIAAQTLRKIKFDIVSFFIMTPLPGTEDQVRYAKEGAIIDWDFNNLDSQHVTLKHDKLDRSSWMQAYRDAFTGFYSIPRLLHTVLTVAAGRQMSAESRRSVLRQFIYYFFSYRQGRHPMVGGIWPILRRDIRRIAIGDDEARRLYLCGMRFGAILRGEGNGFAASPA
;
A
#
# COMPACT_ATOMS: atom_id res chain seq x y z
N MET A 1 14.49 15.57 41.25
CA MET A 1 13.06 15.93 41.34
C MET A 1 12.46 16.16 39.97
N VAL A 2 12.96 17.06 39.11
CA VAL A 2 12.44 17.33 37.77
C VAL A 2 12.44 16.08 36.84
N LEU A 3 13.54 15.35 36.78
CA LEU A 3 13.65 14.10 36.00
C LEU A 3 12.69 12.99 36.49
N PHE A 4 12.44 12.93 37.79
CA PHE A 4 11.47 11.98 38.36
C PHE A 4 10.02 12.35 37.99
N LEU A 5 9.68 13.64 38.03
CA LEU A 5 8.38 14.16 37.62
C LEU A 5 8.14 13.97 36.12
N ILE A 6 9.15 14.17 35.27
CA ILE A 6 9.08 13.89 33.83
C ILE A 6 8.90 12.40 33.57
N ALA A 7 9.63 11.54 34.27
CA ALA A 7 9.48 10.08 34.15
C ALA A 7 8.10 9.60 34.63
N LEU A 8 7.56 10.18 35.69
CA LEU A 8 6.24 9.88 36.21
C LEU A 8 5.13 10.37 35.26
N ALA A 9 5.26 11.58 34.72
CA ALA A 9 4.35 12.09 33.70
C ALA A 9 4.39 11.25 32.41
N ALA A 10 5.59 10.87 31.96
CA ALA A 10 5.75 9.96 30.82
C ALA A 10 5.12 8.57 31.09
N PHE A 11 5.25 8.04 32.30
CA PHE A 11 4.60 6.80 32.72
C PHE A 11 3.05 6.93 32.66
N PHE A 12 2.48 8.00 33.19
CA PHE A 12 1.02 8.23 33.14
C PHE A 12 0.53 8.44 31.71
N VAL A 13 1.28 9.13 30.84
CA VAL A 13 0.93 9.26 29.42
C VAL A 13 0.96 7.91 28.72
N VAL A 14 2.00 7.10 28.96
CA VAL A 14 2.11 5.75 28.41
C VAL A 14 0.99 4.85 28.96
N ALA A 15 0.71 4.92 30.25
CA ALA A 15 -0.38 4.16 30.88
C ALA A 15 -1.75 4.60 30.34
N ALA A 16 -1.99 5.89 30.15
CA ALA A 16 -3.22 6.43 29.55
C ALA A 16 -3.38 6.01 28.07
N VAL A 17 -2.31 6.03 27.29
CA VAL A 17 -2.29 5.55 25.91
C VAL A 17 -2.53 4.04 25.84
N ILE A 18 -1.92 3.27 26.74
CA ILE A 18 -2.15 1.83 26.88
C ILE A 18 -3.60 1.55 27.23
N LEU A 19 -4.13 2.27 28.22
CA LEU A 19 -5.53 2.14 28.67
C LEU A 19 -6.51 2.55 27.58
N TYR A 20 -6.25 3.63 26.85
CA TYR A 20 -7.03 4.09 25.71
C TYR A 20 -7.06 3.04 24.59
N TRP A 21 -5.89 2.42 24.29
CA TRP A 21 -5.77 1.33 23.32
C TRP A 21 -6.51 0.06 23.79
N LEU A 22 -6.33 -0.36 25.02
CA LEU A 22 -6.99 -1.54 25.60
C LEU A 22 -8.51 -1.35 25.70
N LEU A 23 -8.98 -0.17 26.09
CA LEU A 23 -10.40 0.13 26.17
C LEU A 23 -11.04 0.28 24.78
N GLY A 24 -10.28 0.74 23.79
CA GLY A 24 -10.72 0.83 22.39
C GLY A 24 -10.93 -0.54 21.74
N THR A 25 -10.13 -1.55 22.10
CA THR A 25 -10.21 -2.90 21.55
C THR A 25 -11.38 -3.72 22.12
N ASN A 26 -11.85 -3.41 23.34
CA ASN A 26 -12.87 -4.22 24.03
C ASN A 26 -14.32 -3.67 23.95
N ARG A 27 -14.54 -2.48 23.39
CA ARG A 27 -15.84 -1.81 23.50
C ARG A 27 -16.80 -1.98 22.32
N TYR A 28 -16.44 -2.66 21.23
CA TYR A 28 -17.28 -2.62 20.03
C TYR A 28 -17.54 -3.99 19.42
N GLY A 29 -18.45 -4.72 20.05
CA GLY A 29 -19.28 -5.73 19.40
C GLY A 29 -20.59 -5.13 18.86
N GLY A 30 -20.57 -3.92 18.36
CA GLY A 30 -21.74 -3.24 17.80
C GLY A 30 -21.59 -3.05 16.30
N ASP A 31 -22.53 -3.64 15.55
CA ASP A 31 -22.67 -3.46 14.13
C ASP A 31 -22.77 -1.96 13.79
N ARG A 32 -21.77 -1.41 13.08
CA ARG A 32 -22.08 -0.33 12.15
C ARG A 32 -22.70 -1.00 10.92
N PRO A 33 -23.91 -0.65 10.51
CA PRO A 33 -24.42 -1.13 9.24
C PRO A 33 -23.42 -0.74 8.16
N ALA A 34 -23.13 -1.66 7.26
CA ALA A 34 -22.33 -1.40 6.08
C ALA A 34 -23.00 -0.23 5.33
N GLN A 35 -22.43 0.95 5.42
CA GLN A 35 -22.89 2.12 4.70
C GLN A 35 -21.98 2.25 3.48
N ALA A 36 -22.44 1.70 2.35
CA ALA A 36 -21.89 2.04 1.06
C ALA A 36 -21.90 3.57 0.90
N LEU A 37 -20.73 4.14 0.70
CA LEU A 37 -20.60 5.55 0.40
C LEU A 37 -20.90 5.74 -1.08
N GLN A 38 -22.14 6.11 -1.41
CA GLN A 38 -22.42 6.72 -2.69
C GLN A 38 -21.69 8.06 -2.77
N LEU A 39 -20.73 8.17 -3.68
CA LEU A 39 -20.23 9.44 -4.13
C LEU A 39 -21.34 10.10 -4.96
N THR A 40 -22.33 10.70 -4.29
CA THR A 40 -23.18 11.65 -5.02
C THR A 40 -22.24 12.76 -5.47
N ALA A 41 -22.27 13.08 -6.76
CA ALA A 41 -21.53 14.19 -7.33
C ALA A 41 -21.48 15.34 -6.34
N SER A 42 -20.26 15.79 -6.03
CA SER A 42 -20.03 16.86 -5.05
C SER A 42 -21.01 18.01 -5.35
N LYS A 43 -21.86 18.36 -4.40
CA LYS A 43 -22.77 19.50 -4.52
C LYS A 43 -22.03 20.86 -4.63
N GLY A 44 -20.76 20.82 -4.95
CA GLY A 44 -19.88 21.97 -4.99
C GLY A 44 -19.38 22.34 -6.36
N ALA A 45 -20.14 22.22 -7.44
CA ALA A 45 -19.91 22.92 -8.71
C ALA A 45 -21.00 22.68 -9.76
N LEU A 46 -22.24 22.48 -9.37
CA LEU A 46 -23.33 22.66 -10.31
C LEU A 46 -23.80 24.10 -10.21
N ALA A 47 -23.39 24.91 -11.18
CA ALA A 47 -24.02 26.18 -11.44
C ALA A 47 -25.54 25.97 -11.52
N GLN A 48 -26.28 26.69 -10.67
CA GLN A 48 -27.72 26.76 -10.72
C GLN A 48 -28.13 27.14 -12.15
N GLY A 49 -28.84 26.25 -12.83
CA GLY A 49 -29.48 26.60 -14.11
C GLY A 49 -29.43 25.58 -15.24
N ALA A 50 -28.86 24.41 -15.08
CA ALA A 50 -28.98 23.37 -16.13
C ALA A 50 -30.30 22.60 -15.98
N LEU A 51 -31.17 22.68 -16.96
CA LEU A 51 -32.33 21.81 -17.18
C LEU A 51 -31.89 20.35 -16.98
N LYS A 52 -32.69 19.55 -16.23
CA LYS A 52 -32.47 18.11 -16.14
C LYS A 52 -32.49 17.56 -17.56
N PRO A 53 -31.40 16.97 -18.07
CA PRO A 53 -31.46 16.32 -19.37
C PRO A 53 -32.42 15.13 -19.31
N GLU A 54 -32.91 14.71 -20.48
CA GLU A 54 -33.70 13.50 -20.69
C GLU A 54 -33.09 12.28 -19.94
N PRO A 55 -33.85 11.20 -19.71
CA PRO A 55 -33.40 10.07 -18.90
C PRO A 55 -32.02 9.55 -19.36
N CYS A 56 -30.99 9.95 -18.66
CA CYS A 56 -29.61 9.60 -18.93
C CYS A 56 -29.35 8.16 -18.43
N ARG A 57 -28.79 7.30 -19.29
CA ARG A 57 -28.33 5.97 -18.88
C ARG A 57 -27.31 6.13 -17.76
N THR A 58 -27.58 5.57 -16.59
CA THR A 58 -26.66 5.67 -15.44
C THR A 58 -26.04 4.31 -15.16
N VAL A 59 -24.70 4.28 -15.10
CA VAL A 59 -23.93 3.11 -14.70
C VAL A 59 -23.31 3.39 -13.34
N ARG A 60 -23.70 2.62 -12.32
CA ARG A 60 -23.08 2.70 -11.00
C ARG A 60 -21.85 1.80 -10.96
N VAL A 61 -20.69 2.44 -10.87
CA VAL A 61 -19.39 1.77 -10.84
C VAL A 61 -18.90 1.67 -9.40
N TYR A 62 -18.82 0.46 -8.89
CA TYR A 62 -18.19 0.19 -7.59
C TYR A 62 -16.70 -0.07 -7.76
N PHE A 63 -15.86 0.75 -7.15
CA PHE A 63 -14.45 0.45 -6.96
C PHE A 63 -14.25 -0.13 -5.57
N ILE A 64 -14.01 -1.44 -5.52
CA ILE A 64 -13.87 -2.20 -4.28
C ILE A 64 -12.40 -2.57 -4.08
N LYS A 65 -11.84 -2.17 -2.94
CA LYS A 65 -10.60 -2.75 -2.45
C LYS A 65 -10.94 -3.85 -1.45
N PRO A 66 -10.66 -5.12 -1.77
CA PRO A 66 -10.92 -6.21 -0.86
C PRO A 66 -10.00 -6.14 0.36
N SER A 67 -10.48 -6.62 1.49
CA SER A 67 -9.66 -6.94 2.63
C SER A 67 -8.89 -8.26 2.40
N ARG A 68 -8.49 -8.93 3.44
CA ARG A 68 -7.89 -10.26 3.42
C ARG A 68 -8.51 -11.11 4.52
N TYR A 69 -8.20 -12.39 4.52
CA TYR A 69 -8.58 -13.28 5.60
C TYR A 69 -7.51 -13.28 6.72
N ASP A 70 -7.94 -13.47 7.95
CA ASP A 70 -7.04 -13.73 9.08
C ASP A 70 -6.61 -15.20 9.12
N GLU A 71 -5.80 -15.59 10.10
CA GLU A 71 -5.29 -16.96 10.26
C GLU A 71 -6.40 -17.99 10.53
N GLU A 72 -7.55 -17.54 11.06
CA GLU A 72 -8.72 -18.40 11.30
C GLU A 72 -9.65 -18.45 10.06
N GLY A 73 -9.33 -17.71 9.02
CA GLY A 73 -10.07 -17.63 7.76
C GLY A 73 -11.23 -16.63 7.76
N TYR A 74 -11.32 -15.75 8.74
CA TYR A 74 -12.34 -14.70 8.77
C TYR A 74 -11.84 -13.41 8.11
N VAL A 75 -12.77 -12.63 7.53
CA VAL A 75 -12.43 -11.36 6.89
C VAL A 75 -11.93 -10.35 7.93
N GLN A 76 -10.75 -9.79 7.70
CA GLN A 76 -10.21 -8.74 8.54
C GLN A 76 -10.93 -7.43 8.31
N PHE A 77 -11.37 -6.80 9.40
CA PHE A 77 -12.06 -5.53 9.38
C PHE A 77 -11.64 -4.65 10.55
N PHE A 78 -11.58 -3.34 10.34
CA PHE A 78 -11.12 -2.39 11.33
C PHE A 78 -12.07 -1.20 11.44
N ARG A 79 -12.08 -0.55 12.60
CA ARG A 79 -12.87 0.65 12.80
C ARG A 79 -12.39 1.82 11.93
N TYR A 80 -11.07 1.94 11.75
CA TYR A 80 -10.46 2.95 10.90
C TYR A 80 -9.35 2.35 10.06
N GLY A 81 -9.23 2.81 8.82
CA GLY A 81 -8.04 2.59 8.00
C GLY A 81 -6.85 3.40 8.53
N VAL A 82 -5.66 3.01 8.16
CA VAL A 82 -4.42 3.76 8.49
C VAL A 82 -4.24 4.95 7.54
N GLN A 83 -4.46 4.71 6.26
CA GLN A 83 -4.29 5.73 5.20
C GLN A 83 -5.21 5.44 4.02
N PRO A 84 -5.69 6.48 3.30
CA PRO A 84 -6.50 6.32 2.10
C PRO A 84 -5.78 5.53 1.01
N ASN A 85 -6.56 4.79 0.23
CA ASN A 85 -6.03 4.00 -0.87
C ASN A 85 -5.96 4.83 -2.16
N ASN A 86 -4.75 5.10 -2.65
CA ASN A 86 -4.51 5.89 -3.86
C ASN A 86 -5.15 5.28 -5.12
N SER A 87 -5.21 3.95 -5.24
CA SER A 87 -5.81 3.30 -6.41
C SER A 87 -7.31 3.56 -6.51
N LEU A 88 -8.04 3.55 -5.37
CA LEU A 88 -9.48 3.84 -5.37
C LEU A 88 -9.78 5.27 -5.81
N THR A 89 -9.05 6.22 -5.26
CA THR A 89 -9.25 7.66 -5.55
C THR A 89 -8.78 8.04 -6.95
N ALA A 90 -7.73 7.39 -7.47
CA ALA A 90 -7.28 7.56 -8.84
C ALA A 90 -8.29 6.99 -9.86
N LEU A 91 -8.86 5.81 -9.60
CA LEU A 91 -9.89 5.23 -10.45
C LEU A 91 -11.19 6.05 -10.44
N ALA A 92 -11.58 6.59 -9.27
CA ALA A 92 -12.72 7.50 -9.19
C ALA A 92 -12.52 8.75 -10.07
N ALA A 93 -11.29 9.28 -10.15
CA ALA A 93 -10.97 10.40 -11.03
C ALA A 93 -11.20 10.08 -12.52
N LEU A 94 -11.03 8.82 -12.95
CA LEU A 94 -11.31 8.41 -14.33
C LEU A 94 -12.79 8.51 -14.67
N ASN A 95 -13.68 8.13 -13.75
CA ASN A 95 -15.13 8.29 -13.94
C ASN A 95 -15.54 9.77 -14.03
N GLU A 96 -14.98 10.61 -13.16
CA GLU A 96 -15.25 12.04 -13.22
C GLU A 96 -14.76 12.66 -14.53
N ALA A 97 -13.60 12.25 -15.03
CA ALA A 97 -13.10 12.73 -16.31
C ALA A 97 -13.96 12.24 -17.48
N PHE A 98 -14.41 10.98 -17.44
CA PHE A 98 -15.35 10.46 -18.41
C PHE A 98 -16.64 11.28 -18.41
N ASN A 99 -17.23 11.53 -17.25
CA ASN A 99 -18.44 12.32 -17.12
C ASN A 99 -18.28 13.73 -17.67
N ARG A 100 -17.17 14.43 -17.32
CA ARG A 100 -16.90 15.78 -17.85
C ARG A 100 -16.79 15.83 -19.37
N LYS A 101 -16.21 14.79 -19.98
CA LYS A 101 -15.90 14.78 -21.40
C LYS A 101 -17.04 14.21 -22.27
N PHE A 102 -17.71 13.16 -21.80
CA PHE A 102 -18.56 12.33 -22.62
C PHE A 102 -20.00 12.21 -22.12
N SER A 103 -20.34 12.63 -20.89
CA SER A 103 -21.67 12.39 -20.33
C SER A 103 -22.79 13.03 -21.20
N ALA A 104 -22.61 14.29 -21.59
CA ALA A 104 -23.59 14.99 -22.43
C ALA A 104 -23.67 14.41 -23.86
N GLU A 105 -22.52 14.10 -24.47
CA GLU A 105 -22.42 13.57 -25.83
C GLU A 105 -23.02 12.16 -25.94
N ARG A 106 -22.78 11.31 -24.93
CA ARG A 106 -23.17 9.90 -24.91
C ARG A 106 -24.48 9.64 -24.19
N ASN A 107 -25.10 10.65 -23.59
CA ASN A 107 -26.23 10.51 -22.66
C ASN A 107 -26.04 9.40 -21.61
N VAL A 108 -24.84 9.33 -21.03
CA VAL A 108 -24.41 8.35 -20.02
C VAL A 108 -23.76 9.04 -18.85
N HIS A 109 -24.12 8.64 -17.64
CA HIS A 109 -23.47 9.09 -16.40
C HIS A 109 -22.88 7.91 -15.64
N LEU A 110 -21.62 8.03 -15.21
CA LEU A 110 -20.97 7.07 -14.33
C LEU A 110 -21.12 7.53 -12.86
N ASP A 111 -21.98 6.88 -12.11
CA ASP A 111 -22.15 7.08 -10.66
C ASP A 111 -21.08 6.25 -9.94
N THR A 112 -20.21 6.90 -9.14
CA THR A 112 -19.03 6.25 -8.54
C THR A 112 -19.26 5.92 -7.08
N VAL A 113 -19.00 4.68 -6.71
CA VAL A 113 -18.97 4.21 -5.31
C VAL A 113 -17.58 3.67 -4.98
N ILE A 114 -16.94 4.23 -3.98
CA ILE A 114 -15.71 3.70 -3.40
C ILE A 114 -16.06 2.84 -2.18
N TRP A 115 -15.46 1.64 -2.12
CA TRP A 115 -15.59 0.73 -0.98
C TRP A 115 -14.24 0.13 -0.60
N ASP A 116 -13.66 0.58 0.50
CA ASP A 116 -12.47 -0.03 1.09
C ASP A 116 -12.92 -0.99 2.21
N GLU A 117 -12.93 -2.28 1.92
CA GLU A 117 -13.46 -3.30 2.83
C GLU A 117 -12.72 -3.34 4.18
N ILE A 118 -11.51 -2.77 4.25
CA ILE A 118 -10.75 -2.68 5.50
C ILE A 118 -11.48 -1.82 6.54
N CYS A 119 -12.21 -0.77 6.12
CA CYS A 119 -12.83 0.20 7.04
C CYS A 119 -14.27 0.63 6.69
N ASP A 120 -14.78 0.32 5.49
CA ASP A 120 -16.15 0.68 5.10
C ASP A 120 -17.20 -0.37 5.49
N GLY A 121 -16.76 -1.60 5.75
CA GLY A 121 -17.61 -2.74 6.11
C GLY A 121 -17.31 -3.95 5.25
N VAL A 122 -17.53 -5.11 5.83
CA VAL A 122 -17.32 -6.39 5.14
C VAL A 122 -18.46 -6.65 4.15
N ILE A 123 -18.10 -6.98 2.91
CA ILE A 123 -19.06 -7.29 1.83
C ILE A 123 -19.53 -8.74 1.98
N SER A 124 -20.71 -8.91 2.60
CA SER A 124 -21.34 -10.22 2.74
C SER A 124 -22.17 -10.59 1.50
N PRO A 125 -22.61 -11.86 1.36
CA PRO A 125 -23.56 -12.26 0.31
C PRO A 125 -24.85 -11.43 0.34
N GLU A 126 -25.34 -11.09 1.52
CA GLU A 126 -26.52 -10.25 1.72
C GLU A 126 -26.24 -8.81 1.22
N THR A 127 -25.05 -8.28 1.51
CA THR A 127 -24.62 -6.96 0.99
C THR A 127 -24.59 -6.94 -0.53
N ILE A 128 -24.08 -8.00 -1.16
CA ILE A 128 -24.02 -8.12 -2.62
C ILE A 128 -25.42 -8.17 -3.23
N THR A 129 -26.34 -8.92 -2.61
CA THR A 129 -27.74 -8.98 -3.04
C THR A 129 -28.41 -7.62 -2.90
N ALA A 130 -28.24 -6.95 -1.76
CA ALA A 130 -28.80 -5.62 -1.52
C ALA A 130 -28.26 -4.56 -2.50
N ILE A 131 -26.97 -4.63 -2.88
CA ILE A 131 -26.38 -3.74 -3.90
C ILE A 131 -27.11 -3.95 -5.25
N LYS A 132 -27.37 -5.19 -5.65
CA LYS A 132 -28.06 -5.50 -6.90
C LYS A 132 -29.51 -5.05 -6.87
N GLU A 133 -30.23 -5.33 -5.79
CA GLU A 133 -31.63 -4.93 -5.59
C GLU A 133 -31.76 -3.40 -5.62
N LYS A 134 -30.87 -2.71 -4.91
CA LYS A 134 -30.86 -1.24 -4.87
C LYS A 134 -30.58 -0.63 -6.25
N ALA A 135 -29.68 -1.20 -7.01
CA ALA A 135 -29.43 -0.74 -8.38
C ALA A 135 -30.65 -0.92 -9.29
N HIS A 136 -31.37 -2.04 -9.14
CA HIS A 136 -32.62 -2.29 -9.85
C HIS A 136 -33.72 -1.29 -9.47
N GLU A 137 -33.90 -1.01 -8.17
CA GLU A 137 -34.83 0.00 -7.69
C GLU A 137 -34.53 1.41 -8.21
N ASP A 138 -33.21 1.75 -8.24
CA ASP A 138 -32.75 3.06 -8.71
C ASP A 138 -32.77 3.17 -10.26
N GLY A 139 -33.05 2.08 -10.99
CA GLY A 139 -33.03 2.04 -12.45
C GLY A 139 -31.64 2.26 -13.03
N VAL A 140 -30.58 1.83 -12.34
CA VAL A 140 -29.18 2.00 -12.76
C VAL A 140 -28.52 0.65 -13.06
N GLU A 141 -27.58 0.65 -14.01
CA GLU A 141 -26.75 -0.51 -14.30
C GLU A 141 -25.58 -0.62 -13.32
N LEU A 142 -25.04 -1.83 -13.13
CA LEU A 142 -23.92 -2.09 -12.25
C LEU A 142 -22.66 -2.51 -13.02
N LEU A 143 -21.53 -1.97 -12.59
CA LEU A 143 -20.21 -2.42 -12.99
C LEU A 143 -19.31 -2.50 -11.75
N ILE A 144 -18.70 -3.65 -11.48
CA ILE A 144 -17.86 -3.87 -10.32
C ILE A 144 -16.39 -3.91 -10.73
N GLY A 145 -15.57 -3.06 -10.13
CA GLY A 145 -14.11 -3.03 -10.29
C GLY A 145 -13.40 -3.39 -8.99
N MET A 146 -12.80 -4.57 -8.92
CA MET A 146 -11.89 -4.95 -7.82
C MET A 146 -10.55 -4.23 -8.04
N ALA A 147 -10.24 -3.24 -7.21
CA ALA A 147 -9.20 -2.24 -7.46
C ALA A 147 -7.92 -2.50 -6.66
N GLY A 148 -6.76 -2.38 -7.31
CA GLY A 148 -5.46 -2.41 -6.66
C GLY A 148 -5.18 -3.69 -5.88
N VAL A 149 -5.71 -4.83 -6.35
CA VAL A 149 -5.66 -6.12 -5.64
C VAL A 149 -4.22 -6.60 -5.51
N GLN A 150 -3.77 -6.77 -4.27
CA GLN A 150 -2.49 -7.39 -3.93
C GLN A 150 -2.64 -8.90 -3.74
N SER A 151 -1.51 -9.63 -3.69
CA SER A 151 -1.55 -11.10 -3.65
C SER A 151 -2.30 -11.64 -2.43
N ASN A 152 -2.06 -11.07 -1.26
CA ASN A 152 -2.76 -11.47 -0.03
C ASN A 152 -4.24 -11.02 0.04
N GLN A 153 -4.68 -10.17 -0.87
CA GLN A 153 -6.07 -9.73 -1.01
C GLN A 153 -6.82 -10.50 -2.10
N TYR A 154 -6.08 -11.15 -3.01
CA TYR A 154 -6.66 -11.84 -4.15
C TYR A 154 -7.68 -12.93 -3.76
N PRO A 155 -7.46 -13.80 -2.76
CA PRO A 155 -8.46 -14.78 -2.37
C PRO A 155 -9.79 -14.15 -1.97
N ARG A 156 -9.75 -13.05 -1.20
CA ARG A 156 -10.95 -12.31 -0.82
C ARG A 156 -11.60 -11.60 -2.00
N GLY A 157 -10.79 -10.93 -2.82
CA GLY A 157 -11.27 -10.27 -4.05
C GLY A 157 -11.93 -11.24 -5.02
N ARG A 158 -11.33 -12.43 -5.20
CA ARG A 158 -11.90 -13.52 -6.00
C ARG A 158 -13.27 -13.96 -5.47
N ASP A 159 -13.38 -14.20 -4.16
CA ASP A 159 -14.61 -14.68 -3.55
C ASP A 159 -15.76 -13.65 -3.67
N ILE A 160 -15.47 -12.36 -3.57
CA ILE A 160 -16.45 -11.28 -3.83
C ILE A 160 -16.81 -11.24 -5.32
N ALA A 161 -15.83 -11.28 -6.21
CA ALA A 161 -16.02 -11.19 -7.64
C ALA A 161 -16.91 -12.33 -8.18
N LEU A 162 -16.66 -13.57 -7.73
CA LEU A 162 -17.46 -14.74 -8.09
C LEU A 162 -18.92 -14.60 -7.65
N GLN A 163 -19.18 -14.02 -6.48
CA GLN A 163 -20.55 -13.80 -5.99
C GLN A 163 -21.32 -12.78 -6.84
N PHE A 164 -20.71 -11.64 -7.17
CA PHE A 164 -21.32 -10.68 -8.10
C PHE A 164 -21.57 -11.32 -9.46
N LYS A 165 -20.60 -12.08 -9.96
CA LYS A 165 -20.73 -12.77 -11.27
C LYS A 165 -21.86 -13.79 -11.26
N ALA A 166 -22.05 -14.54 -10.18
CA ALA A 166 -23.16 -15.49 -10.01
C ALA A 166 -24.54 -14.81 -10.07
N LEU A 167 -24.64 -13.53 -9.73
CA LEU A 167 -25.83 -12.71 -9.89
C LEU A 167 -25.95 -12.05 -11.26
N GLY A 168 -25.06 -12.34 -12.22
CA GLY A 168 -25.06 -11.77 -13.57
C GLY A 168 -24.52 -10.34 -13.63
N VAL A 169 -23.84 -9.84 -12.59
CA VAL A 169 -23.25 -8.50 -12.59
C VAL A 169 -21.88 -8.56 -13.26
N PRO A 170 -21.57 -7.65 -14.22
CA PRO A 170 -20.24 -7.54 -14.80
C PRO A 170 -19.19 -7.16 -13.75
N VAL A 171 -18.08 -7.91 -13.73
CA VAL A 171 -16.98 -7.72 -12.77
C VAL A 171 -15.66 -7.66 -13.51
N MET A 172 -14.81 -6.72 -13.11
CA MET A 172 -13.42 -6.65 -13.52
C MET A 172 -12.48 -6.66 -12.29
N MET A 173 -11.25 -7.12 -12.47
CA MET A 173 -10.23 -7.15 -11.43
C MET A 173 -8.89 -6.68 -11.98
N GLY A 174 -8.23 -5.77 -11.26
CA GLY A 174 -6.89 -5.28 -11.59
C GLY A 174 -6.03 -5.09 -10.34
N GLY A 175 -4.74 -4.87 -10.55
CA GLY A 175 -3.77 -4.63 -9.47
C GLY A 175 -2.51 -5.47 -9.61
N PHE A 176 -1.65 -5.43 -8.60
CA PHE A 176 -0.32 -6.06 -8.64
C PHE A 176 -0.37 -7.57 -8.81
N HIS A 177 -1.33 -8.25 -8.18
CA HIS A 177 -1.48 -9.69 -8.31
C HIS A 177 -1.88 -10.10 -9.73
N VAL A 178 -2.95 -9.53 -10.24
CA VAL A 178 -3.47 -9.82 -11.60
C VAL A 178 -2.43 -9.48 -12.66
N SER A 179 -1.70 -8.37 -12.49
CA SER A 179 -0.66 -7.96 -13.43
C SER A 179 0.61 -8.82 -13.36
N GLY A 180 0.82 -9.53 -12.26
CA GLY A 180 2.03 -10.35 -12.03
C GLY A 180 1.81 -11.86 -12.17
N TYR A 181 0.58 -12.36 -12.20
CA TYR A 181 0.31 -13.79 -12.17
C TYR A 181 -0.68 -14.25 -13.26
N PRO A 182 -0.16 -14.72 -14.41
CA PRO A 182 -0.97 -15.11 -15.58
C PRO A 182 -1.99 -16.22 -15.31
N ASP A 183 -1.72 -17.16 -14.40
CA ASP A 183 -2.64 -18.24 -14.09
C ASP A 183 -3.92 -17.72 -13.42
N SER A 184 -3.81 -16.70 -12.55
CA SER A 184 -4.99 -16.03 -12.00
C SER A 184 -5.78 -15.27 -13.07
N VAL A 185 -5.11 -14.65 -14.04
CA VAL A 185 -5.77 -14.02 -15.20
C VAL A 185 -6.58 -15.06 -15.97
N LYS A 186 -5.97 -16.21 -16.27
CA LYS A 186 -6.64 -17.31 -16.95
C LYS A 186 -7.87 -17.77 -16.18
N PHE A 187 -7.74 -18.03 -14.87
CA PHE A 187 -8.84 -18.42 -14.01
C PHE A 187 -9.99 -17.39 -14.02
N LEU A 188 -9.68 -16.09 -13.86
CA LEU A 188 -10.68 -15.02 -13.87
C LEU A 188 -11.45 -15.01 -15.19
N ASN A 189 -10.75 -15.10 -16.33
CA ASN A 189 -11.34 -15.10 -17.65
C ASN A 189 -12.25 -16.31 -17.89
N GLU A 190 -11.83 -17.49 -17.42
CA GLU A 190 -12.63 -18.71 -17.48
C GLU A 190 -13.90 -18.61 -16.63
N CYS A 191 -13.89 -17.82 -15.55
CA CYS A 191 -15.07 -17.50 -14.75
C CYS A 191 -15.90 -16.32 -15.33
N GLY A 192 -15.51 -15.76 -16.48
CA GLY A 192 -16.16 -14.62 -17.10
C GLY A 192 -15.94 -13.31 -16.37
N ILE A 193 -14.86 -13.19 -15.59
CA ILE A 193 -14.42 -11.99 -14.90
C ILE A 193 -13.35 -11.33 -15.77
N THR A 194 -13.50 -10.03 -16.04
CA THR A 194 -12.53 -9.27 -16.82
C THR A 194 -11.24 -9.03 -16.03
N ALA A 195 -10.11 -9.42 -16.59
CA ALA A 195 -8.79 -9.10 -16.05
C ALA A 195 -8.26 -7.80 -16.67
N VAL A 196 -7.82 -6.85 -15.82
CA VAL A 196 -7.20 -5.59 -16.24
C VAL A 196 -5.72 -5.60 -15.79
N VAL A 197 -4.81 -5.71 -16.75
CA VAL A 197 -3.37 -5.88 -16.54
C VAL A 197 -2.64 -4.56 -16.77
N GLY A 198 -1.93 -4.08 -15.76
CA GLY A 198 -1.20 -2.81 -15.76
C GLY A 198 -2.06 -1.63 -15.27
N GLU A 199 -1.72 -0.43 -15.71
CA GLU A 199 -2.37 0.81 -15.30
C GLU A 199 -3.68 1.05 -16.09
N ALA A 200 -4.76 1.36 -15.39
CA ALA A 200 -6.10 1.46 -15.98
C ALA A 200 -6.34 2.78 -16.74
N GLU A 201 -5.57 3.82 -16.49
CA GLU A 201 -5.82 5.19 -16.97
C GLU A 201 -5.99 5.26 -18.49
N ASN A 202 -5.15 4.52 -19.22
CA ASN A 202 -5.23 4.52 -20.69
C ASN A 202 -6.18 3.48 -21.28
N LEU A 203 -6.71 2.62 -20.45
CA LEU A 203 -7.67 1.57 -20.84
C LEU A 203 -9.12 1.94 -20.49
N TRP A 204 -9.32 2.83 -19.51
CA TRP A 204 -10.61 3.08 -18.90
C TRP A 204 -11.68 3.53 -19.91
N GLY A 205 -11.34 4.46 -20.78
CA GLY A 205 -12.26 4.91 -21.83
C GLY A 205 -12.74 3.77 -22.73
N GLN A 206 -11.83 2.89 -23.15
CA GLN A 206 -12.16 1.71 -23.95
C GLN A 206 -13.02 0.72 -23.16
N ILE A 207 -12.66 0.45 -21.90
CA ILE A 207 -13.41 -0.47 -21.03
C ILE A 207 -14.87 -0.01 -20.89
N ILE A 208 -15.09 1.27 -20.64
CA ILE A 208 -16.44 1.83 -20.50
C ILE A 208 -17.19 1.78 -21.84
N GLU A 209 -16.54 2.10 -22.95
CA GLU A 209 -17.18 2.01 -24.28
C GLU A 209 -17.58 0.58 -24.64
N ASP A 210 -16.72 -0.40 -24.37
CA ASP A 210 -17.03 -1.81 -24.60
C ASP A 210 -18.18 -2.28 -23.69
N TYR A 211 -18.15 -1.87 -22.41
CA TYR A 211 -19.26 -2.13 -21.48
C TYR A 211 -20.60 -1.58 -22.00
N LEU A 212 -20.62 -0.32 -22.44
CA LEU A 212 -21.83 0.35 -22.92
C LEU A 212 -22.41 -0.30 -24.18
N ARG A 213 -21.56 -0.92 -25.01
CA ARG A 213 -21.96 -1.71 -26.19
C ARG A 213 -22.38 -3.14 -25.85
N GLY A 214 -22.19 -3.59 -24.60
CA GLY A 214 -22.45 -4.99 -24.23
C GLY A 214 -21.34 -5.96 -24.68
N ASP A 215 -20.14 -5.43 -25.02
CA ASP A 215 -19.02 -6.18 -25.58
C ASP A 215 -17.78 -6.09 -24.66
N LEU A 216 -18.00 -6.10 -23.34
CA LEU A 216 -16.91 -6.05 -22.36
C LEU A 216 -15.98 -7.26 -22.54
N GLN A 217 -14.71 -7.00 -22.87
CA GLN A 217 -13.73 -8.03 -23.13
C GLN A 217 -13.29 -8.70 -21.81
N LEU A 218 -12.88 -9.96 -21.87
CA LEU A 218 -12.36 -10.68 -20.71
C LEU A 218 -10.96 -10.23 -20.29
N HIS A 219 -10.22 -9.58 -21.18
CA HIS A 219 -8.84 -9.17 -20.95
C HIS A 219 -8.55 -7.80 -21.53
N TYR A 220 -8.02 -6.90 -20.68
CA TYR A 220 -7.43 -5.64 -21.10
C TYR A 220 -6.00 -5.54 -20.59
N SER A 221 -5.08 -5.14 -21.46
CA SER A 221 -3.67 -4.98 -21.13
C SER A 221 -3.16 -3.64 -21.64
N VAL A 222 -2.47 -2.90 -20.78
CA VAL A 222 -1.80 -1.64 -21.16
C VAL A 222 -0.80 -1.88 -22.28
N LYS A 223 -0.06 -2.99 -22.23
CA LYS A 223 0.92 -3.34 -23.25
C LYS A 223 0.26 -3.49 -24.62
N ASP A 224 -0.83 -4.20 -24.71
CA ASP A 224 -1.56 -4.40 -25.96
C ASP A 224 -2.19 -3.10 -26.45
N GLY A 225 -2.74 -2.30 -25.55
CA GLY A 225 -3.28 -0.99 -25.86
C GLY A 225 -2.22 -0.01 -26.42
N ILE A 226 -1.03 0.00 -25.87
CA ILE A 226 0.09 0.81 -26.37
C ILE A 226 0.55 0.29 -27.74
N ARG A 227 0.69 -1.04 -27.89
CA ARG A 227 1.06 -1.68 -29.16
C ARG A 227 0.07 -1.32 -30.27
N ALA A 228 -1.23 -1.41 -29.99
CA ALA A 228 -2.28 -1.06 -30.93
C ALA A 228 -2.19 0.40 -31.39
N LYS A 229 -1.85 1.34 -30.48
CA LYS A 229 -1.75 2.78 -30.78
C LYS A 229 -0.43 3.17 -31.46
N THR A 230 0.68 2.54 -31.11
CA THR A 230 2.03 2.99 -31.49
C THR A 230 2.77 2.04 -32.41
N GLY A 231 2.32 0.80 -32.57
CA GLY A 231 3.04 -0.28 -33.26
C GLY A 231 4.30 -0.76 -32.52
N ARG A 232 4.54 -0.30 -31.28
CA ARG A 232 5.77 -0.58 -30.52
C ARG A 232 5.50 -1.59 -29.41
N ASP A 233 6.38 -2.58 -29.29
CA ASP A 233 6.35 -3.62 -28.23
C ASP A 233 7.27 -3.30 -27.04
N ASP A 234 8.18 -2.35 -27.21
CA ASP A 234 9.15 -1.96 -26.18
C ASP A 234 8.58 -1.01 -25.13
N ILE A 235 7.46 -0.37 -25.40
CA ILE A 235 6.76 0.50 -24.46
C ILE A 235 5.74 -0.35 -23.69
N ILE A 236 6.04 -0.61 -22.42
CA ILE A 236 5.18 -1.44 -21.56
C ILE A 236 4.36 -0.64 -20.54
N VAL A 237 4.64 0.65 -20.41
CA VAL A 237 3.93 1.55 -19.49
C VAL A 237 3.66 2.90 -20.18
N PRO A 238 2.49 3.52 -19.95
CA PRO A 238 2.13 4.81 -20.57
C PRO A 238 2.84 5.98 -19.87
N LEU A 239 2.90 7.13 -20.54
CA LEU A 239 3.21 8.39 -19.87
C LEU A 239 2.09 8.75 -18.88
N ILE A 240 2.44 9.41 -17.80
CA ILE A 240 1.49 9.85 -16.76
C ILE A 240 1.40 11.37 -16.61
N THR A 241 2.05 12.13 -17.47
CA THR A 241 2.00 13.60 -17.45
C THR A 241 0.57 14.14 -17.46
N ASP A 242 -0.28 13.51 -18.27
CA ASP A 242 -1.70 13.86 -18.43
C ASP A 242 -2.64 12.99 -17.60
N ALA A 243 -2.08 12.09 -16.75
CA ALA A 243 -2.90 11.24 -15.89
C ALA A 243 -3.61 12.06 -14.83
N LEU A 244 -4.87 11.72 -14.61
CA LEU A 244 -5.70 12.41 -13.63
C LEU A 244 -5.18 12.23 -12.22
N LEU A 245 -5.25 13.31 -11.44
CA LEU A 245 -4.91 13.30 -10.03
C LEU A 245 -6.05 12.66 -9.21
N PRO A 246 -5.75 12.03 -8.05
CA PRO A 246 -6.76 11.37 -7.22
C PRO A 246 -7.90 12.32 -6.82
N VAL A 247 -9.12 11.80 -6.74
CA VAL A 247 -10.25 12.54 -6.19
C VAL A 247 -10.15 12.60 -4.67
N LEU A 248 -10.49 13.74 -4.09
CA LEU A 248 -10.67 13.89 -2.65
C LEU A 248 -12.16 13.86 -2.31
N ASP A 249 -12.54 12.93 -1.44
CA ASP A 249 -13.89 12.85 -0.88
C ASP A 249 -13.81 12.84 0.64
N ASP A 250 -14.38 13.87 1.27
CA ASP A 250 -14.32 14.05 2.72
C ASP A 250 -14.98 12.88 3.46
N ARG A 251 -16.03 12.26 2.90
CA ARG A 251 -16.68 11.11 3.50
C ARG A 251 -15.80 9.87 3.49
N TYR A 252 -14.97 9.69 2.45
CA TYR A 252 -13.97 8.63 2.42
C TYR A 252 -12.86 8.91 3.42
N LEU A 253 -12.38 10.15 3.53
CA LEU A 253 -11.33 10.55 4.47
C LEU A 253 -11.73 10.34 5.94
N THR A 254 -13.00 10.50 6.31
CA THR A 254 -13.48 10.23 7.69
C THR A 254 -13.40 8.75 8.11
N ARG A 255 -13.11 7.84 7.17
CA ARG A 255 -12.89 6.41 7.47
C ARG A 255 -11.50 6.10 8.02
N PHE A 256 -10.60 7.07 7.98
CA PHE A 256 -9.21 6.89 8.41
C PHE A 256 -8.98 7.53 9.77
N PHE A 257 -8.04 6.95 10.53
CA PHE A 257 -7.71 7.46 11.87
C PHE A 257 -7.19 8.89 11.86
N ASN A 258 -6.52 9.29 10.79
CA ASN A 258 -6.16 10.66 10.53
C ASN A 258 -6.96 11.19 9.33
N GLU A 259 -8.09 11.82 9.59
CA GLU A 259 -8.98 12.39 8.57
C GLU A 259 -8.35 13.51 7.75
N GLN A 260 -7.26 14.11 8.25
CA GLN A 260 -6.51 15.18 7.57
C GLN A 260 -5.32 14.62 6.75
N MET A 261 -5.31 13.31 6.49
CA MET A 261 -4.27 12.65 5.71
C MET A 261 -4.83 12.09 4.41
N THR A 262 -4.09 12.29 3.33
CA THR A 262 -4.38 11.64 2.04
C THR A 262 -3.11 11.14 1.36
N THR A 263 -3.27 10.53 0.18
CA THR A 263 -2.19 9.95 -0.62
C THR A 263 -2.19 10.52 -2.02
N ILE A 264 -1.02 10.59 -2.64
CA ILE A 264 -0.83 10.96 -4.05
C ILE A 264 0.43 10.30 -4.57
N ASP A 265 0.41 9.84 -5.82
CA ASP A 265 1.60 9.53 -6.60
C ASP A 265 2.02 10.76 -7.42
N THR A 266 3.27 11.17 -7.29
CA THR A 266 3.84 12.26 -8.10
C THR A 266 4.69 11.73 -9.24
N SER A 267 5.16 10.50 -9.08
CA SER A 267 5.86 9.71 -10.09
C SER A 267 5.55 8.23 -9.94
N ARG A 268 5.76 7.47 -11.00
CA ARG A 268 5.59 6.02 -11.04
C ARG A 268 6.79 5.33 -11.67
N GLY A 269 7.03 4.08 -11.28
CA GLY A 269 8.13 3.26 -11.74
C GLY A 269 9.34 3.36 -10.83
N CYS A 270 10.25 2.40 -10.98
CA CYS A 270 11.50 2.36 -10.23
C CYS A 270 12.61 1.79 -11.11
N PRO A 271 13.77 2.47 -11.26
CA PRO A 271 14.81 2.04 -12.20
C PRO A 271 15.60 0.82 -11.71
N PHE A 272 15.37 0.39 -10.47
CA PHE A 272 16.10 -0.71 -9.88
C PHE A 272 15.56 -2.09 -10.27
N THR A 273 16.41 -3.10 -10.12
CA THR A 273 16.16 -4.49 -10.53
C THR A 273 16.05 -5.43 -9.34
N CYS A 274 15.60 -4.93 -8.19
CA CYS A 274 15.46 -5.76 -6.98
C CYS A 274 14.61 -7.00 -7.27
N SER A 275 15.16 -8.20 -7.03
CA SER A 275 14.59 -9.48 -7.48
C SER A 275 13.26 -9.83 -6.81
N TYR A 276 13.02 -9.33 -5.61
CA TYR A 276 11.80 -9.53 -4.81
C TYR A 276 10.67 -8.55 -5.13
N CYS A 277 10.93 -7.47 -5.90
CA CYS A 277 10.03 -6.34 -6.02
C CYS A 277 9.00 -6.51 -7.12
N SER A 278 7.71 -6.36 -6.79
CA SER A 278 6.58 -6.47 -7.71
C SER A 278 6.22 -5.16 -8.44
N VAL A 279 6.86 -4.04 -8.13
CA VAL A 279 6.59 -2.72 -8.76
C VAL A 279 6.63 -2.80 -10.28
N LYS A 280 7.59 -3.55 -10.84
CA LYS A 280 7.72 -3.73 -12.30
C LYS A 280 6.48 -4.34 -12.98
N ASN A 281 5.65 -5.07 -12.25
CA ASN A 281 4.48 -5.75 -12.81
C ASN A 281 3.40 -4.76 -13.29
N VAL A 282 3.30 -3.59 -12.66
CA VAL A 282 2.32 -2.54 -12.96
C VAL A 282 3.01 -1.27 -13.43
N MET A 283 3.94 -0.73 -12.60
CA MET A 283 4.52 0.60 -12.80
C MET A 283 5.73 0.61 -13.75
N GLY A 284 6.35 -0.56 -13.99
CA GLY A 284 7.53 -0.68 -14.84
C GLY A 284 8.81 -0.11 -14.22
N ARG A 285 9.87 -0.09 -15.04
CA ARG A 285 11.21 0.39 -14.61
C ARG A 285 11.55 1.81 -15.10
N THR A 286 10.71 2.39 -15.94
CA THR A 286 10.90 3.76 -16.43
C THR A 286 10.27 4.73 -15.47
N MET A 287 11.07 5.66 -14.94
CA MET A 287 10.56 6.74 -14.11
C MET A 287 9.72 7.70 -14.94
N ARG A 288 8.50 7.94 -14.54
CA ARG A 288 7.53 8.83 -15.18
C ARG A 288 7.00 9.79 -14.12
N SER A 289 7.00 11.08 -14.40
CA SER A 289 6.55 12.11 -13.46
C SER A 289 5.29 12.79 -13.97
N ARG A 290 4.44 13.18 -13.04
CA ARG A 290 3.36 14.13 -13.28
C ARG A 290 3.93 15.53 -13.47
N GLU A 291 3.15 16.42 -14.08
CA GLU A 291 3.51 17.84 -14.17
C GLU A 291 3.58 18.47 -12.76
N PRO A 292 4.71 19.09 -12.37
CA PRO A 292 4.89 19.62 -11.02
C PRO A 292 3.82 20.64 -10.63
N ASN A 293 3.44 21.54 -11.53
CA ASN A 293 2.41 22.54 -11.27
C ASN A 293 1.05 21.90 -10.99
N ALA A 294 0.70 20.80 -11.67
CA ALA A 294 -0.54 20.08 -11.42
C ALA A 294 -0.52 19.45 -10.02
N VAL A 295 0.60 18.81 -9.63
CA VAL A 295 0.78 18.25 -8.29
C VAL A 295 0.67 19.34 -7.22
N VAL A 296 1.40 20.43 -7.35
CA VAL A 296 1.42 21.53 -6.37
C VAL A 296 0.05 22.19 -6.24
N THR A 297 -0.67 22.39 -7.36
CA THR A 297 -2.04 22.94 -7.35
C THR A 297 -2.98 22.00 -6.62
N TRP A 298 -2.93 20.70 -6.93
CA TRP A 298 -3.76 19.70 -6.26
C TRP A 298 -3.49 19.67 -4.74
N VAL A 299 -2.22 19.70 -4.31
CA VAL A 299 -1.88 19.72 -2.88
C VAL A 299 -2.40 20.98 -2.20
N ARG A 300 -2.29 22.14 -2.88
CA ARG A 300 -2.83 23.42 -2.37
C ARG A 300 -4.34 23.35 -2.19
N ASP A 301 -5.04 22.79 -3.17
CA ASP A 301 -6.49 22.62 -3.13
C ASP A 301 -6.92 21.59 -2.07
N ALA A 302 -6.16 20.51 -1.89
CA ALA A 302 -6.37 19.56 -0.81
C ALA A 302 -6.28 20.21 0.58
N CYS A 303 -5.27 21.06 0.79
CA CYS A 303 -5.13 21.81 2.04
C CYS A 303 -6.26 22.82 2.24
N ARG A 304 -6.62 23.56 1.19
CA ARG A 304 -7.60 24.65 1.26
C ARG A 304 -9.03 24.16 1.39
N ASN A 305 -9.41 23.20 0.56
CA ASN A 305 -10.81 22.81 0.38
C ASN A 305 -11.20 21.61 1.24
N HIS A 306 -10.23 20.74 1.60
CA HIS A 306 -10.46 19.49 2.36
C HIS A 306 -9.72 19.47 3.71
N GLY A 307 -9.02 20.55 4.07
CA GLY A 307 -8.32 20.64 5.35
C GLY A 307 -7.17 19.65 5.53
N ILE A 308 -6.61 19.13 4.44
CA ILE A 308 -5.50 18.18 4.49
C ILE A 308 -4.27 18.84 5.10
N GLN A 309 -3.65 18.16 6.06
CA GLN A 309 -2.43 18.61 6.75
C GLN A 309 -1.29 17.60 6.60
N SER A 310 -1.61 16.35 6.25
CA SER A 310 -0.62 15.28 6.10
C SER A 310 -0.79 14.60 4.74
N LEU A 311 0.33 14.34 4.07
CA LEU A 311 0.35 13.68 2.78
C LEU A 311 1.33 12.51 2.79
N PHE A 312 0.96 11.41 2.16
CA PHE A 312 1.90 10.36 1.81
C PHE A 312 2.12 10.36 0.31
N LEU A 313 3.36 10.69 -0.12
CA LEU A 313 3.79 10.49 -1.50
C LEU A 313 4.03 9.00 -1.71
N VAL A 314 3.11 8.35 -2.41
CA VAL A 314 3.14 6.89 -2.63
C VAL A 314 3.99 6.48 -3.83
N ASP A 315 4.90 7.34 -4.24
CA ASP A 315 5.91 7.04 -5.26
C ASP A 315 6.76 5.85 -4.84
N ASP A 316 7.14 4.99 -5.78
CA ASP A 316 8.00 3.83 -5.50
C ASP A 316 9.40 4.26 -5.05
N ASP A 317 9.89 5.39 -5.56
CA ASP A 317 11.14 6.03 -5.17
C ASP A 317 11.15 7.49 -5.62
N PHE A 318 10.73 8.39 -4.74
CA PHE A 318 10.56 9.81 -5.09
C PHE A 318 11.90 10.49 -5.46
N PHE A 319 13.03 10.08 -4.85
CA PHE A 319 14.36 10.64 -5.20
C PHE A 319 14.76 10.35 -6.65
N ARG A 320 14.24 9.30 -7.26
CA ARG A 320 14.50 8.93 -8.65
C ARG A 320 13.58 9.63 -9.66
N SER A 321 12.51 10.29 -9.20
CA SER A 321 11.67 11.14 -10.05
C SER A 321 12.52 12.19 -10.76
N PRO A 322 12.38 12.39 -12.09
CA PRO A 322 13.15 13.43 -12.79
C PRO A 322 12.74 14.84 -12.43
N ARG A 323 11.55 15.04 -11.83
CA ARG A 323 10.96 16.33 -11.50
C ARG A 323 10.86 16.61 -9.99
N TRP A 324 11.58 15.83 -9.14
CA TRP A 324 11.50 15.97 -7.69
C TRP A 324 11.82 17.38 -7.18
N GLU A 325 12.80 18.07 -7.80
CA GLU A 325 13.24 19.39 -7.37
C GLU A 325 12.17 20.46 -7.59
N GLU A 326 11.51 20.41 -8.74
CA GLU A 326 10.41 21.32 -9.08
C GLU A 326 9.20 21.09 -8.15
N ILE A 327 8.87 19.83 -7.89
CA ILE A 327 7.78 19.46 -6.97
C ILE A 327 8.08 19.96 -5.56
N LEU A 328 9.26 19.66 -5.01
CA LEU A 328 9.64 20.11 -3.66
C LEU A 328 9.67 21.62 -3.55
N THR A 329 10.19 22.32 -4.56
CA THR A 329 10.19 23.79 -4.60
C THR A 329 8.76 24.34 -4.55
N GLY A 330 7.84 23.77 -5.30
CA GLY A 330 6.43 24.15 -5.24
C GLY A 330 5.76 23.83 -3.90
N LEU A 331 6.10 22.68 -3.28
CA LEU A 331 5.60 22.32 -1.95
C LEU A 331 6.12 23.23 -0.83
N ILE A 332 7.30 23.85 -0.99
CA ILE A 332 7.78 24.89 -0.06
C ILE A 332 6.81 26.09 -0.04
N GLU A 333 6.29 26.50 -1.19
CA GLU A 333 5.30 27.60 -1.24
C GLU A 333 3.96 27.17 -0.61
N VAL A 334 3.53 25.91 -0.83
CA VAL A 334 2.36 25.36 -0.12
C VAL A 334 2.58 25.34 1.40
N LYS A 335 3.77 24.97 1.87
CA LYS A 335 4.12 24.97 3.31
C LYS A 335 4.09 26.37 3.92
N LYS A 336 4.48 27.40 3.19
CA LYS A 336 4.37 28.81 3.65
C LYS A 336 2.92 29.25 3.78
N GLU A 337 2.07 28.86 2.81
CA GLU A 337 0.63 29.17 2.81
C GLU A 337 -0.13 28.37 3.88
N PHE A 338 0.23 27.09 4.08
CA PHE A 338 -0.36 26.17 5.05
C PHE A 338 0.69 25.65 6.05
N PRO A 339 1.00 26.37 7.13
CA PRO A 339 2.10 26.01 8.04
C PRO A 339 1.98 24.63 8.70
N LYS A 340 0.78 24.05 8.78
CA LYS A 340 0.56 22.68 9.31
C LYS A 340 0.79 21.60 8.27
N PHE A 341 0.89 21.93 6.97
CA PHE A 341 1.14 20.95 5.92
C PHE A 341 2.45 20.21 6.17
N SER A 342 2.42 18.91 5.99
CA SER A 342 3.59 18.04 6.12
C SER A 342 3.40 16.77 5.30
N PHE A 343 4.47 16.06 4.97
CA PHE A 343 4.37 14.83 4.21
C PHE A 343 5.43 13.80 4.58
N MET A 344 5.16 12.54 4.25
CA MET A 344 6.13 11.46 4.22
C MET A 344 6.30 10.93 2.79
N MET A 345 7.43 10.29 2.51
CA MET A 345 7.75 9.77 1.19
C MET A 345 8.61 8.51 1.27
N GLN A 346 8.66 7.76 0.17
CA GLN A 346 9.52 6.59 0.01
C GLN A 346 10.74 6.97 -0.85
N VAL A 347 11.92 6.55 -0.41
CA VAL A 347 13.19 6.84 -1.06
C VAL A 347 14.20 5.69 -0.89
N ASP A 348 15.18 5.62 -1.78
CA ASP A 348 16.34 4.75 -1.58
C ASP A 348 17.41 5.39 -0.66
N VAL A 349 18.45 4.63 -0.37
CA VAL A 349 19.56 5.09 0.50
C VAL A 349 20.36 6.26 -0.08
N ASP A 350 20.40 6.40 -1.40
CA ASP A 350 21.16 7.45 -2.06
C ASP A 350 20.53 8.84 -1.86
N ALA A 351 19.23 8.89 -1.49
CA ALA A 351 18.53 10.15 -1.24
C ALA A 351 19.19 11.03 -0.17
N SER A 352 19.89 10.41 0.77
CA SER A 352 20.58 11.13 1.87
C SER A 352 22.02 10.64 2.12
N CYS A 353 22.57 9.83 1.23
CA CYS A 353 23.94 9.34 1.37
C CYS A 353 24.95 10.33 0.75
N TYR A 354 25.22 11.44 1.43
CA TYR A 354 26.23 12.42 1.00
C TYR A 354 27.39 12.55 2.01
N ALA A 355 28.51 13.12 1.51
CA ALA A 355 29.74 13.25 2.27
C ALA A 355 29.59 14.24 3.45
N ASN A 356 30.30 13.97 4.53
CA ASN A 356 30.51 14.94 5.59
C ASN A 356 31.80 15.72 5.30
N VAL A 357 31.68 16.81 4.55
CA VAL A 357 32.84 17.63 4.13
C VAL A 357 33.58 18.22 5.34
N ALA A 358 32.87 18.48 6.45
CA ALA A 358 33.49 18.97 7.69
C ALA A 358 34.41 17.92 8.33
N GLU A 359 34.25 16.64 8.02
CA GLU A 359 35.12 15.54 8.45
C GLU A 359 36.19 15.16 7.39
N GLY A 360 36.37 15.99 6.35
CA GLY A 360 37.40 15.82 5.32
C GLY A 360 37.04 14.85 4.19
N GLU A 361 35.77 14.46 4.06
CA GLU A 361 35.32 13.63 2.93
C GLU A 361 35.19 14.44 1.64
N THR A 362 35.53 13.82 0.50
CA THR A 362 35.43 14.47 -0.83
C THR A 362 33.97 14.53 -1.29
N GLU A 363 33.51 15.73 -1.62
CA GLU A 363 32.18 15.96 -2.18
C GLU A 363 32.14 15.62 -3.67
N THR A 364 31.09 14.90 -4.08
CA THR A 364 30.80 14.55 -5.47
C THR A 364 29.51 15.22 -5.96
N ALA A 365 29.26 15.23 -7.28
CA ALA A 365 27.99 15.70 -7.83
C ALA A 365 26.78 14.91 -7.28
N LYS A 366 26.96 13.61 -7.03
CA LYS A 366 25.94 12.78 -6.39
C LYS A 366 25.66 13.24 -4.95
N HIS A 367 26.71 13.57 -4.20
CA HIS A 367 26.58 14.07 -2.83
C HIS A 367 25.82 15.39 -2.79
N ARG A 368 26.16 16.35 -3.67
CA ARG A 368 25.44 17.64 -3.77
C ARG A 368 23.95 17.45 -4.10
N ARG A 369 23.63 16.53 -5.05
CA ARG A 369 22.24 16.22 -5.38
C ARG A 369 21.48 15.68 -4.16
N SER A 370 22.07 14.72 -3.42
CA SER A 370 21.46 14.12 -2.23
C SER A 370 21.27 15.15 -1.10
N GLN A 371 22.26 16.00 -0.87
CA GLN A 371 22.16 17.08 0.12
C GLN A 371 21.04 18.08 -0.26
N ARG A 372 21.03 18.55 -1.49
CA ARG A 372 20.00 19.45 -2.02
C ARG A 372 18.61 18.86 -1.87
N PHE A 373 18.47 17.54 -2.15
CA PHE A 373 17.21 16.83 -1.98
C PHE A 373 16.73 16.83 -0.53
N THR A 374 17.60 16.47 0.42
CA THR A 374 17.21 16.44 1.86
C THR A 374 16.85 17.82 2.40
N GLU A 375 17.60 18.86 2.01
CA GLU A 375 17.33 20.25 2.41
C GLU A 375 15.98 20.74 1.87
N LEU A 376 15.69 20.53 0.59
CA LEU A 376 14.41 20.91 -0.01
C LEU A 376 13.24 20.10 0.56
N ALA A 377 13.42 18.79 0.78
CA ALA A 377 12.40 17.95 1.39
C ALA A 377 12.02 18.44 2.78
N ALA A 378 13.01 18.76 3.62
CA ALA A 378 12.77 19.31 4.95
C ALA A 378 12.07 20.70 4.89
N ALA A 379 12.52 21.60 4.01
CA ALA A 379 11.92 22.90 3.81
C ALA A 379 10.46 22.82 3.31
N ALA A 380 10.16 21.82 2.47
CA ALA A 380 8.82 21.53 1.96
C ALA A 380 7.89 20.89 3.02
N GLY A 381 8.42 20.51 4.19
CA GLY A 381 7.63 19.93 5.28
C GLY A 381 7.66 18.41 5.36
N CYS A 382 8.67 17.76 4.77
CA CYS A 382 8.88 16.32 4.98
C CYS A 382 9.13 16.04 6.45
N TYR A 383 8.35 15.13 7.04
CA TYR A 383 8.53 14.75 8.44
C TYR A 383 9.13 13.35 8.60
N MET A 384 9.03 12.50 7.58
CA MET A 384 9.53 11.13 7.63
C MET A 384 9.93 10.64 6.23
N ALA A 385 11.10 10.01 6.14
CA ALA A 385 11.56 9.27 4.97
C ALA A 385 11.47 7.77 5.22
N PHE A 386 10.68 7.04 4.40
CA PHE A 386 10.69 5.57 4.38
C PHE A 386 11.79 5.10 3.45
N ILE A 387 12.73 4.30 3.97
CA ILE A 387 13.97 3.95 3.29
C ILE A 387 14.09 2.43 3.17
N GLY A 388 14.19 1.92 1.94
CA GLY A 388 14.42 0.51 1.67
C GLY A 388 15.86 0.11 1.96
N ILE A 389 16.12 -0.43 3.15
CA ILE A 389 17.46 -0.91 3.53
C ILE A 389 17.63 -2.42 3.37
N GLU A 390 16.56 -3.17 3.49
CA GLU A 390 16.36 -4.61 3.26
C GLU A 390 17.24 -5.52 4.11
N SER A 391 18.56 -5.36 4.12
CA SER A 391 19.49 -6.21 4.89
C SER A 391 20.74 -5.43 5.36
N LEU A 392 21.36 -5.94 6.41
CA LEU A 392 22.68 -5.53 6.89
C LEU A 392 23.80 -6.41 6.31
N ASN A 393 23.45 -7.49 5.63
CA ASN A 393 24.41 -8.42 5.03
C ASN A 393 24.61 -8.09 3.55
N PRO A 394 25.83 -7.76 3.10
CA PRO A 394 26.11 -7.42 1.71
C PRO A 394 25.80 -8.57 0.73
N ASP A 395 25.97 -9.84 1.15
CA ASP A 395 25.65 -10.99 0.31
C ASP A 395 24.15 -11.11 0.06
N ASN A 396 23.31 -10.83 1.06
CA ASN A 396 21.86 -10.73 0.90
C ASN A 396 21.46 -9.59 -0.05
N LEU A 397 22.12 -8.43 0.06
CA LEU A 397 21.87 -7.29 -0.83
C LEU A 397 22.26 -7.60 -2.28
N ASN A 398 23.38 -8.29 -2.48
CA ASN A 398 23.82 -8.73 -3.81
C ASN A 398 22.88 -9.80 -4.39
N PHE A 399 22.45 -10.78 -3.58
CA PHE A 399 21.47 -11.78 -3.96
C PHE A 399 20.14 -11.14 -4.41
N ALA A 400 19.69 -10.14 -3.68
CA ALA A 400 18.46 -9.39 -3.95
C ALA A 400 18.61 -8.35 -5.08
N THR A 401 19.78 -8.27 -5.73
CA THR A 401 20.14 -7.23 -6.71
C THR A 401 19.92 -5.79 -6.22
N LYS A 402 20.01 -5.59 -4.89
CA LYS A 402 19.87 -4.28 -4.21
C LYS A 402 21.21 -3.53 -4.19
N TYR A 403 21.79 -3.35 -5.36
CA TYR A 403 23.16 -2.84 -5.53
C TYR A 403 23.37 -1.41 -5.04
N GLN A 404 22.32 -0.60 -4.96
CA GLN A 404 22.40 0.76 -4.42
C GLN A 404 22.70 0.78 -2.91
N ASN A 405 22.49 -0.33 -2.20
CA ASN A 405 22.74 -0.44 -0.76
C ASN A 405 24.15 -0.95 -0.44
N THR A 406 24.82 -1.62 -1.38
CA THR A 406 26.17 -2.14 -1.21
C THR A 406 27.16 -1.44 -2.14
N ASP A 407 28.36 -1.16 -1.65
CA ASP A 407 29.46 -0.60 -2.45
C ASP A 407 30.40 -1.70 -2.98
N ASP A 408 30.19 -2.96 -2.62
CA ASP A 408 30.98 -4.12 -3.03
C ASP A 408 30.21 -5.11 -3.93
N ARG A 409 29.85 -4.66 -5.12
CA ARG A 409 29.16 -5.50 -6.13
C ARG A 409 29.99 -6.67 -6.65
N GLN A 410 31.31 -6.61 -6.51
CA GLN A 410 32.25 -7.59 -7.05
C GLN A 410 32.80 -8.53 -5.97
N HIS A 411 32.26 -8.49 -4.75
CA HIS A 411 32.71 -9.31 -3.61
C HIS A 411 34.24 -9.25 -3.37
N LYS A 412 34.84 -8.05 -3.54
CA LYS A 412 36.27 -7.85 -3.40
C LYS A 412 36.72 -7.71 -1.95
N LEU A 413 35.81 -7.42 -1.06
CA LEU A 413 36.08 -7.22 0.35
C LEU A 413 35.81 -8.49 1.15
N LYS A 414 36.50 -8.63 2.29
CA LYS A 414 36.08 -9.60 3.29
C LYS A 414 34.68 -9.24 3.81
N LEU A 415 33.88 -10.25 4.12
CA LEU A 415 32.47 -10.07 4.54
C LEU A 415 32.31 -9.07 5.70
N GLU A 416 33.22 -9.12 6.69
CA GLU A 416 33.20 -8.20 7.84
C GLU A 416 33.40 -6.74 7.43
N ASP A 417 34.35 -6.49 6.53
CA ASP A 417 34.65 -5.14 6.01
C ASP A 417 33.49 -4.62 5.15
N ALA A 418 32.95 -5.47 4.28
CA ALA A 418 31.78 -5.14 3.44
C ALA A 418 30.57 -4.82 4.31
N ARG A 419 30.31 -5.61 5.36
CA ARG A 419 29.24 -5.39 6.34
C ARG A 419 29.43 -4.08 7.11
N ALA A 420 30.66 -3.80 7.55
CA ALA A 420 30.97 -2.55 8.24
C ALA A 420 30.71 -1.34 7.34
N ARG A 421 31.04 -1.42 6.03
CA ARG A 421 30.70 -0.37 5.05
C ARG A 421 29.20 -0.15 4.90
N VAL A 422 28.41 -1.22 4.79
CA VAL A 422 26.94 -1.13 4.71
C VAL A 422 26.37 -0.45 5.98
N ILE A 423 26.82 -0.85 7.17
CA ILE A 423 26.39 -0.25 8.44
C ILE A 423 26.76 1.23 8.52
N ASN A 424 27.97 1.60 8.11
CA ASN A 424 28.43 2.99 8.11
C ASN A 424 27.65 3.84 7.07
N LYS A 425 27.33 3.27 5.91
CA LYS A 425 26.45 3.90 4.91
C LYS A 425 25.09 4.21 5.51
N TYR A 426 24.45 3.24 6.16
CA TYR A 426 23.13 3.45 6.77
C TYR A 426 23.17 4.44 7.95
N ARG A 427 24.26 4.46 8.73
CA ARG A 427 24.44 5.48 9.77
C ARG A 427 24.49 6.88 9.16
N ARG A 428 25.27 7.06 8.10
CA ARG A 428 25.34 8.34 7.36
C ARG A 428 23.97 8.75 6.81
N VAL A 429 23.22 7.82 6.23
CA VAL A 429 21.86 8.06 5.75
C VAL A 429 20.96 8.61 6.86
N VAL A 430 20.95 7.97 8.02
CA VAL A 430 20.15 8.41 9.18
C VAL A 430 20.62 9.76 9.72
N ASP A 431 21.92 9.94 9.90
CA ASP A 431 22.49 11.17 10.44
C ASP A 431 22.16 12.38 9.53
N ASN A 432 22.20 12.20 8.20
CA ASN A 432 21.89 13.26 7.26
C ASN A 432 20.39 13.64 7.26
N TRP A 433 19.46 12.68 7.39
CA TRP A 433 18.05 13.00 7.59
C TRP A 433 17.80 13.69 8.93
N HIS A 434 18.43 13.23 10.00
CA HIS A 434 18.28 13.85 11.32
C HIS A 434 18.86 15.28 11.37
N LYS A 435 19.96 15.57 10.66
CA LYS A 435 20.52 16.93 10.55
C LYS A 435 19.51 17.96 10.03
N VAL A 436 18.62 17.56 9.12
CA VAL A 436 17.58 18.42 8.57
C VAL A 436 16.23 18.30 9.30
N GLY A 437 16.19 17.56 10.42
CA GLY A 437 14.99 17.45 11.27
C GLY A 437 13.92 16.44 10.79
N VAL A 438 14.25 15.57 9.83
CA VAL A 438 13.37 14.54 9.28
C VAL A 438 13.64 13.21 9.96
N SER A 439 12.57 12.51 10.36
CA SER A 439 12.67 11.16 10.94
C SER A 439 12.83 10.08 9.87
N THR A 440 13.32 8.92 10.29
CA THR A 440 13.66 7.80 9.42
C THR A 440 12.83 6.56 9.72
N HIS A 441 12.30 5.93 8.68
CA HIS A 441 11.58 4.67 8.74
C HIS A 441 12.24 3.66 7.82
N ALA A 442 12.79 2.58 8.36
CA ALA A 442 13.46 1.54 7.58
C ALA A 442 12.52 0.40 7.20
N GLY A 443 12.58 -0.05 5.94
CA GLY A 443 12.10 -1.36 5.52
C GLY A 443 13.21 -2.40 5.63
N TYR A 444 12.99 -3.50 6.37
CA TYR A 444 13.98 -4.55 6.60
C TYR A 444 13.36 -5.94 6.40
N MET A 445 14.00 -6.79 5.61
CA MET A 445 13.54 -8.15 5.36
C MET A 445 14.37 -9.19 6.09
N LEU A 446 13.72 -10.26 6.53
CA LEU A 446 14.32 -11.41 7.21
C LEU A 446 14.09 -12.68 6.38
N GLY A 447 15.12 -13.54 6.35
CA GLY A 447 15.07 -14.81 5.65
C GLY A 447 15.63 -14.77 4.24
N PHE A 448 16.55 -13.88 3.97
CA PHE A 448 17.44 -14.02 2.81
C PHE A 448 18.36 -15.23 2.99
N PRO A 449 18.88 -15.83 1.89
CA PRO A 449 19.64 -17.09 1.95
C PRO A 449 20.85 -17.10 2.89
N PHE A 450 21.44 -15.94 3.15
CA PHE A 450 22.61 -15.84 4.04
C PHE A 450 22.24 -15.52 5.50
N ASP A 451 20.96 -15.35 5.81
CA ASP A 451 20.49 -15.17 7.19
C ASP A 451 20.61 -16.46 8.00
N GLY A 452 20.78 -16.33 9.31
CA GLY A 452 20.77 -17.41 10.28
C GLY A 452 19.77 -17.15 11.41
N PRO A 453 19.64 -18.06 12.38
CA PRO A 453 18.63 -17.97 13.45
C PRO A 453 18.68 -16.67 14.27
N ASP A 454 19.85 -16.07 14.40
CA ASP A 454 20.05 -14.81 15.11
C ASP A 454 19.76 -13.54 14.31
N CYS A 455 19.36 -13.65 13.02
CA CYS A 455 19.27 -12.49 12.12
C CYS A 455 18.34 -11.40 12.65
N GLY A 456 17.21 -11.76 13.25
CA GLY A 456 16.26 -10.81 13.84
C GLY A 456 16.84 -10.05 15.03
N ARG A 457 17.49 -10.75 15.96
CA ARG A 457 18.16 -10.15 17.11
C ARG A 457 19.28 -9.20 16.68
N ILE A 458 20.12 -9.63 15.74
CA ILE A 458 21.21 -8.83 15.18
C ILE A 458 20.67 -7.58 14.48
N ALA A 459 19.62 -7.73 13.67
CA ALA A 459 18.96 -6.61 13.00
C ALA A 459 18.45 -5.57 14.00
N ALA A 460 17.65 -5.99 14.98
CA ALA A 460 17.09 -5.09 16.00
C ALA A 460 18.19 -4.31 16.73
N GLN A 461 19.25 -5.00 17.18
CA GLN A 461 20.35 -4.36 17.90
C GLN A 461 21.12 -3.37 17.03
N THR A 462 21.42 -3.74 15.78
CA THR A 462 22.22 -2.90 14.87
C THR A 462 21.44 -1.68 14.41
N LEU A 463 20.15 -1.85 14.04
CA LEU A 463 19.31 -0.73 13.61
C LEU A 463 19.05 0.28 14.73
N ARG A 464 18.96 -0.20 15.98
CA ARG A 464 18.94 0.68 17.17
C ARG A 464 20.24 1.48 17.32
N LYS A 465 21.41 0.85 17.09
CA LYS A 465 22.72 1.54 17.15
C LYS A 465 22.90 2.54 16.01
N ILE A 466 22.34 2.26 14.85
CA ILE A 466 22.28 3.20 13.70
C ILE A 466 21.33 4.37 13.99
N LYS A 467 20.38 4.20 14.93
CA LYS A 467 19.37 5.18 15.38
C LYS A 467 18.22 5.39 14.42
N PHE A 468 17.82 4.37 13.64
CA PHE A 468 16.54 4.46 12.95
C PHE A 468 15.39 4.70 13.93
N ASP A 469 14.44 5.58 13.57
CA ASP A 469 13.32 5.92 14.45
C ASP A 469 12.27 4.82 14.45
N ILE A 470 11.87 4.38 13.27
CA ILE A 470 10.88 3.32 13.02
C ILE A 470 11.50 2.26 12.10
N VAL A 471 11.13 1.00 12.28
CA VAL A 471 11.53 -0.11 11.40
C VAL A 471 10.33 -1.02 11.15
N SER A 472 10.04 -1.29 9.89
CA SER A 472 9.14 -2.37 9.49
C SER A 472 9.96 -3.62 9.16
N PHE A 473 9.67 -4.72 9.86
CA PHE A 473 10.29 -6.00 9.55
C PHE A 473 9.33 -6.85 8.72
N PHE A 474 9.84 -7.46 7.68
CA PHE A 474 9.10 -8.31 6.75
C PHE A 474 9.74 -9.69 6.66
N ILE A 475 8.95 -10.72 6.49
CA ILE A 475 9.43 -12.04 6.07
C ILE A 475 9.58 -12.01 4.55
N MET A 476 10.70 -12.54 4.05
CA MET A 476 10.92 -12.67 2.62
C MET A 476 9.80 -13.50 1.99
N THR A 477 9.13 -12.94 0.99
CA THR A 477 7.94 -13.51 0.37
C THR A 477 8.08 -13.51 -1.14
N PRO A 478 7.86 -14.65 -1.82
CA PRO A 478 7.98 -14.77 -3.28
C PRO A 478 6.74 -14.20 -3.98
N LEU A 479 6.66 -12.88 -4.07
CA LEU A 479 5.49 -12.22 -4.67
C LEU A 479 5.34 -12.57 -6.16
N PRO A 480 4.13 -12.86 -6.64
CA PRO A 480 3.85 -13.20 -8.04
C PRO A 480 4.46 -12.22 -9.04
N GLY A 481 5.05 -12.75 -10.11
CA GLY A 481 5.71 -11.99 -11.17
C GLY A 481 7.09 -11.42 -10.84
N THR A 482 7.62 -11.66 -9.64
CA THR A 482 8.99 -11.28 -9.27
C THR A 482 10.01 -12.32 -9.75
N GLU A 483 11.27 -11.92 -9.86
CA GLU A 483 12.35 -12.84 -10.22
C GLU A 483 12.57 -13.92 -9.15
N ASP A 484 12.37 -13.55 -7.88
CA ASP A 484 12.45 -14.47 -6.76
C ASP A 484 11.36 -15.53 -6.82
N GLN A 485 10.12 -15.15 -7.13
CA GLN A 485 9.02 -16.12 -7.26
C GLN A 485 9.33 -17.15 -8.36
N VAL A 486 9.80 -16.71 -9.52
CA VAL A 486 10.16 -17.60 -10.64
C VAL A 486 11.32 -18.52 -10.25
N ARG A 487 12.34 -17.99 -9.57
CA ARG A 487 13.49 -18.76 -9.10
C ARG A 487 13.08 -19.82 -8.10
N TYR A 488 12.41 -19.44 -7.01
CA TYR A 488 11.99 -20.35 -5.95
C TYR A 488 10.94 -21.37 -6.41
N ALA A 489 10.09 -21.00 -7.35
CA ALA A 489 9.17 -21.97 -7.97
C ALA A 489 9.93 -23.05 -8.75
N LYS A 490 10.93 -22.69 -9.56
CA LYS A 490 11.79 -23.63 -10.31
C LYS A 490 12.60 -24.55 -9.39
N GLU A 491 13.06 -24.03 -8.26
CA GLU A 491 13.82 -24.79 -7.26
C GLU A 491 12.92 -25.67 -6.38
N GLY A 492 11.60 -25.57 -6.49
CA GLY A 492 10.66 -26.27 -5.60
C GLY A 492 10.77 -25.82 -4.15
N ALA A 493 11.18 -24.56 -3.95
CA ALA A 493 11.41 -23.98 -2.64
C ALA A 493 10.17 -23.28 -2.05
N ILE A 494 9.11 -23.05 -2.83
CA ILE A 494 7.84 -22.53 -2.33
C ILE A 494 7.10 -23.66 -1.64
N ILE A 495 6.83 -23.52 -0.34
CA ILE A 495 6.17 -24.53 0.50
C ILE A 495 4.73 -24.18 0.85
N ASP A 496 4.32 -22.96 0.58
CA ASP A 496 2.96 -22.47 0.80
C ASP A 496 2.56 -21.61 -0.40
N TRP A 497 1.56 -22.08 -1.15
CA TRP A 497 1.01 -21.43 -2.33
C TRP A 497 -0.28 -20.66 -2.05
N ASP A 498 -0.71 -20.62 -0.78
CA ASP A 498 -1.87 -19.82 -0.42
C ASP A 498 -1.53 -18.33 -0.56
N PHE A 499 -2.12 -17.67 -1.55
CA PHE A 499 -1.90 -16.25 -1.78
C PHE A 499 -2.24 -15.38 -0.56
N ASN A 500 -3.18 -15.81 0.30
CA ASN A 500 -3.48 -15.09 1.54
C ASN A 500 -2.26 -14.94 2.46
N ASN A 501 -1.34 -15.91 2.41
CA ASN A 501 -0.12 -15.95 3.20
C ASN A 501 1.07 -15.23 2.53
N LEU A 502 0.89 -14.70 1.30
CA LEU A 502 1.90 -13.84 0.66
C LEU A 502 1.82 -12.39 1.18
N ASP A 503 1.94 -12.22 2.47
CA ASP A 503 1.69 -10.99 3.21
C ASP A 503 2.92 -10.45 3.97
N SER A 504 4.06 -11.06 3.75
CA SER A 504 5.34 -10.75 4.40
C SER A 504 5.36 -10.96 5.93
N GLN A 505 4.43 -11.79 6.43
CA GLN A 505 4.36 -12.21 7.83
C GLN A 505 4.44 -13.74 7.97
N HIS A 506 4.12 -14.48 6.92
CA HIS A 506 4.14 -15.93 6.89
C HIS A 506 5.39 -16.48 6.22
N VAL A 507 5.87 -17.62 6.72
CA VAL A 507 6.97 -18.36 6.10
C VAL A 507 6.39 -19.22 4.99
N THR A 508 6.67 -18.85 3.75
CA THR A 508 6.16 -19.50 2.52
C THR A 508 7.26 -20.17 1.70
N LEU A 509 8.51 -20.08 2.17
CA LEU A 509 9.70 -20.60 1.50
C LEU A 509 10.46 -21.62 2.35
N LYS A 510 11.13 -22.56 1.71
CA LYS A 510 12.23 -23.34 2.32
C LYS A 510 13.46 -22.43 2.49
N HIS A 511 14.22 -22.68 3.55
CA HIS A 511 15.48 -21.99 3.80
C HIS A 511 16.50 -22.98 4.37
N ASP A 512 17.77 -22.90 3.91
CA ASP A 512 18.79 -23.88 4.28
C ASP A 512 19.21 -23.82 5.77
N LYS A 513 19.07 -22.65 6.41
CA LYS A 513 19.52 -22.39 7.78
C LYS A 513 18.40 -22.13 8.76
N LEU A 514 17.16 -21.96 8.29
CA LEU A 514 15.99 -21.62 9.08
C LEU A 514 14.86 -22.60 8.78
N ASP A 515 14.40 -23.32 9.78
CA ASP A 515 13.09 -23.93 9.72
C ASP A 515 11.97 -22.90 9.98
N ARG A 516 10.72 -23.28 9.80
CA ARG A 516 9.58 -22.38 10.00
C ARG A 516 9.57 -21.77 11.42
N SER A 517 9.92 -22.54 12.42
CA SER A 517 9.91 -22.10 13.83
C SER A 517 11.00 -21.08 14.14
N SER A 518 12.23 -21.38 13.74
CA SER A 518 13.39 -20.48 13.94
C SER A 518 13.27 -19.20 13.13
N TRP A 519 12.69 -19.27 11.91
CA TRP A 519 12.42 -18.07 11.10
C TRP A 519 11.36 -17.17 11.76
N MET A 520 10.25 -17.76 12.23
CA MET A 520 9.24 -17.01 12.98
C MET A 520 9.79 -16.48 14.32
N GLN A 521 10.72 -17.20 14.95
CA GLN A 521 11.39 -16.70 16.15
C GLN A 521 12.28 -15.50 15.83
N ALA A 522 13.08 -15.55 14.75
CA ALA A 522 13.88 -14.42 14.30
C ALA A 522 13.02 -13.19 13.99
N TYR A 523 11.86 -13.38 13.38
CA TYR A 523 10.88 -12.31 13.12
C TYR A 523 10.34 -11.71 14.42
N ARG A 524 9.97 -12.53 15.41
CA ARG A 524 9.57 -12.07 16.75
C ARG A 524 10.68 -11.30 17.46
N ASP A 525 11.91 -11.80 17.39
CA ASP A 525 13.07 -11.18 18.03
C ASP A 525 13.39 -9.81 17.42
N ALA A 526 13.21 -9.64 16.10
CA ALA A 526 13.37 -8.37 15.43
C ALA A 526 12.39 -7.32 15.98
N PHE A 527 11.09 -7.64 16.03
CA PHE A 527 10.07 -6.72 16.52
C PHE A 527 10.22 -6.45 18.03
N THR A 528 10.32 -7.49 18.86
CA THR A 528 10.40 -7.33 20.32
C THR A 528 11.69 -6.68 20.75
N GLY A 529 12.80 -6.96 20.06
CA GLY A 529 14.09 -6.34 20.29
C GLY A 529 14.13 -4.86 19.91
N PHE A 530 13.48 -4.48 18.80
CA PHE A 530 13.41 -3.08 18.38
C PHE A 530 12.36 -2.31 19.17
N TYR A 531 11.12 -2.81 19.26
CA TYR A 531 9.97 -2.20 19.96
C TYR A 531 9.84 -2.69 21.40
N SER A 532 10.86 -2.46 22.20
CA SER A 532 10.89 -2.82 23.63
C SER A 532 10.37 -1.69 24.52
N ILE A 533 9.92 -2.02 25.74
CA ILE A 533 9.47 -1.03 26.73
C ILE A 533 10.56 0.03 27.04
N PRO A 534 11.83 -0.34 27.29
CA PRO A 534 12.88 0.66 27.51
C PRO A 534 13.03 1.62 26.33
N ARG A 535 12.89 1.12 25.08
CA ARG A 535 12.96 1.98 23.91
C ARG A 535 11.71 2.86 23.76
N LEU A 536 10.54 2.38 24.10
CA LEU A 536 9.32 3.21 24.14
C LEU A 536 9.52 4.40 25.09
N LEU A 537 10.00 4.14 26.30
CA LEU A 537 10.31 5.20 27.27
C LEU A 537 11.38 6.16 26.73
N HIS A 538 12.45 5.64 26.14
CA HIS A 538 13.47 6.47 25.51
C HIS A 538 12.89 7.33 24.38
N THR A 539 12.03 6.78 23.52
CA THR A 539 11.37 7.53 22.44
C THR A 539 10.50 8.66 23.00
N VAL A 540 9.69 8.37 24.03
CA VAL A 540 8.86 9.40 24.70
C VAL A 540 9.72 10.52 25.25
N LEU A 541 10.82 10.21 25.94
CA LEU A 541 11.75 11.19 26.52
C LEU A 541 12.45 12.02 25.43
N THR A 542 12.88 11.40 24.35
CA THR A 542 13.55 12.07 23.22
C THR A 542 12.59 13.04 22.51
N VAL A 543 11.35 12.59 22.28
CA VAL A 543 10.29 13.41 21.70
C VAL A 543 9.96 14.60 22.59
N ALA A 544 9.85 14.39 23.92
CA ALA A 544 9.59 15.45 24.90
C ALA A 544 10.74 16.45 25.00
N ALA A 545 11.99 15.98 24.91
CA ALA A 545 13.18 16.86 24.97
C ALA A 545 13.34 17.77 23.74
N GLY A 546 12.60 17.55 22.68
CA GLY A 546 12.54 18.45 21.51
C GLY A 546 13.81 18.52 20.67
N ARG A 547 14.73 17.57 20.82
CA ARG A 547 16.05 17.64 20.18
C ARG A 547 16.00 17.10 18.74
N GLN A 548 16.66 17.83 17.83
CA GLN A 548 17.05 17.43 16.46
C GLN A 548 15.94 17.08 15.44
N MET A 549 14.66 17.11 15.79
CA MET A 549 13.57 16.79 14.88
C MET A 549 12.53 17.91 14.82
N SER A 550 11.84 18.04 13.67
CA SER A 550 10.67 18.91 13.56
C SER A 550 9.55 18.47 14.52
N ALA A 551 8.63 19.36 14.85
CA ALA A 551 7.50 19.02 15.73
C ALA A 551 6.64 17.90 15.14
N GLU A 552 6.43 17.91 13.82
CA GLU A 552 5.69 16.91 13.07
C GLU A 552 6.41 15.57 13.08
N SER A 553 7.75 15.55 12.85
CA SER A 553 8.56 14.33 12.93
C SER A 553 8.43 13.68 14.31
N ARG A 554 8.56 14.47 15.39
CA ARG A 554 8.43 13.97 16.76
C ARG A 554 7.06 13.34 17.05
N ARG A 555 5.97 14.02 16.66
CA ARG A 555 4.60 13.50 16.83
C ARG A 555 4.40 12.21 16.04
N SER A 556 4.90 12.18 14.80
CA SER A 556 4.78 11.02 13.91
C SER A 556 5.56 9.82 14.46
N VAL A 557 6.82 10.00 14.90
CA VAL A 557 7.63 8.94 15.50
C VAL A 557 6.92 8.35 16.73
N LEU A 558 6.44 9.19 17.64
CA LEU A 558 5.76 8.70 18.84
C LEU A 558 4.50 7.91 18.50
N ARG A 559 3.64 8.46 17.62
CA ARG A 559 2.40 7.81 17.19
C ARG A 559 2.67 6.49 16.49
N GLN A 560 3.62 6.47 15.54
CA GLN A 560 3.96 5.25 14.81
C GLN A 560 4.63 4.23 15.72
N PHE A 561 5.54 4.64 16.60
CA PHE A 561 6.17 3.72 17.54
C PHE A 561 5.15 3.02 18.44
N ILE A 562 4.19 3.77 18.99
CA ILE A 562 3.11 3.22 19.81
C ILE A 562 2.26 2.26 18.97
N TYR A 563 1.89 2.65 17.74
CA TYR A 563 1.11 1.81 16.84
C TYR A 563 1.83 0.48 16.54
N TYR A 564 3.13 0.53 16.19
CA TYR A 564 3.95 -0.67 15.93
C TYR A 564 4.12 -1.55 17.16
N PHE A 565 4.34 -0.93 18.31
CA PHE A 565 4.48 -1.65 19.58
C PHE A 565 3.25 -2.49 19.92
N PHE A 566 2.04 -1.96 19.69
CA PHE A 566 0.80 -2.67 19.99
C PHE A 566 0.35 -3.60 18.86
N SER A 567 0.39 -3.17 17.61
CA SER A 567 -0.08 -3.98 16.47
C SER A 567 0.62 -5.32 16.40
N TYR A 568 1.95 -5.32 16.53
CA TYR A 568 2.71 -6.56 16.52
C TYR A 568 2.36 -7.49 17.69
N ARG A 569 2.15 -6.95 18.90
CA ARG A 569 1.74 -7.75 20.07
C ARG A 569 0.33 -8.32 19.97
N GLN A 570 -0.47 -7.79 19.07
CA GLN A 570 -1.78 -8.32 18.71
C GLN A 570 -1.73 -9.30 17.52
N GLY A 571 -0.55 -9.79 17.14
CA GLY A 571 -0.35 -10.74 16.05
C GLY A 571 -0.50 -10.12 14.65
N ARG A 572 -0.34 -8.78 14.49
CA ARG A 572 -0.55 -8.11 13.23
C ARG A 572 0.67 -7.32 12.79
N HIS A 573 0.96 -7.38 11.49
CA HIS A 573 1.98 -6.51 10.93
C HIS A 573 1.48 -5.06 10.87
N PRO A 574 2.25 -4.07 11.35
CA PRO A 574 1.79 -2.69 11.43
C PRO A 574 1.43 -2.02 10.10
N MET A 575 2.03 -2.47 8.99
CA MET A 575 1.72 -1.93 7.66
C MET A 575 0.50 -2.58 6.99
N VAL A 576 -0.12 -3.55 7.65
CA VAL A 576 -1.27 -4.27 7.10
C VAL A 576 -2.50 -4.02 7.95
N GLY A 577 -3.56 -3.55 7.31
CA GLY A 577 -4.84 -3.39 7.97
C GLY A 577 -5.11 -1.99 8.49
N GLY A 578 -5.75 -1.90 9.64
CA GLY A 578 -6.28 -0.69 10.22
C GLY A 578 -6.07 -0.59 11.72
N ILE A 579 -6.75 0.37 12.30
CA ILE A 579 -6.72 0.65 13.73
C ILE A 579 -8.02 0.16 14.36
N TRP A 580 -7.90 -0.52 15.51
CA TRP A 580 -8.97 -1.19 16.26
C TRP A 580 -9.69 -2.24 15.42
N PRO A 581 -9.18 -3.49 15.45
CA PRO A 581 -9.81 -4.60 14.75
C PRO A 581 -11.22 -4.86 15.32
N ILE A 582 -12.12 -5.11 14.40
CA ILE A 582 -13.47 -5.57 14.71
C ILE A 582 -13.51 -7.05 14.34
N LEU A 583 -13.65 -7.91 15.33
CA LEU A 583 -13.71 -9.35 15.08
C LEU A 583 -15.07 -9.69 14.44
N ARG A 584 -15.00 -10.14 13.19
CA ARG A 584 -16.14 -10.66 12.43
C ARG A 584 -15.96 -12.16 12.29
N ARG A 585 -16.98 -12.92 12.74
CA ARG A 585 -16.96 -14.39 12.66
C ARG A 585 -18.12 -14.95 11.82
N ASP A 586 -18.74 -14.08 11.06
CA ASP A 586 -19.90 -14.36 10.21
C ASP A 586 -19.49 -14.70 8.76
N ILE A 587 -18.32 -14.24 8.28
CA ILE A 587 -17.83 -14.54 6.94
C ILE A 587 -16.47 -15.22 7.05
N ARG A 588 -16.47 -16.51 6.77
CA ARG A 588 -15.27 -17.34 6.78
C ARG A 588 -14.88 -17.75 5.37
N ARG A 589 -13.58 -17.73 5.10
CA ARG A 589 -13.00 -18.27 3.87
C ARG A 589 -13.27 -19.75 3.76
N ILE A 590 -13.59 -20.19 2.56
CA ILE A 590 -13.50 -21.60 2.20
C ILE A 590 -12.08 -21.83 1.68
N ALA A 591 -11.36 -22.76 2.27
CA ALA A 591 -10.01 -23.12 1.85
C ALA A 591 -10.09 -24.00 0.59
N ILE A 592 -10.33 -23.37 -0.55
CA ILE A 592 -10.36 -24.01 -1.88
C ILE A 592 -9.33 -23.34 -2.80
N GLY A 593 -8.71 -24.15 -3.64
CA GLY A 593 -7.87 -23.64 -4.74
C GLY A 593 -8.70 -23.00 -5.86
N ASP A 594 -8.06 -22.28 -6.76
CA ASP A 594 -8.74 -21.61 -7.89
C ASP A 594 -9.48 -22.60 -8.81
N ASP A 595 -8.91 -23.79 -9.06
CA ASP A 595 -9.56 -24.82 -9.87
C ASP A 595 -10.85 -25.34 -9.26
N GLU A 596 -10.90 -25.47 -7.95
CA GLU A 596 -12.10 -25.91 -7.23
C GLU A 596 -13.13 -24.79 -7.18
N ALA A 597 -12.74 -23.54 -6.93
CA ALA A 597 -13.62 -22.38 -6.98
C ALA A 597 -14.28 -22.24 -8.36
N ARG A 598 -13.52 -22.47 -9.44
CA ARG A 598 -14.03 -22.49 -10.81
C ARG A 598 -15.05 -23.61 -11.03
N ARG A 599 -14.73 -24.85 -10.59
CA ARG A 599 -15.67 -25.98 -10.72
C ARG A 599 -16.99 -25.68 -10.01
N LEU A 600 -16.96 -25.17 -8.80
CA LEU A 600 -18.14 -24.80 -8.03
C LEU A 600 -18.98 -23.75 -8.74
N TYR A 601 -18.34 -22.72 -9.32
CA TYR A 601 -19.01 -21.69 -10.10
C TYR A 601 -19.68 -22.26 -11.35
N LEU A 602 -18.95 -23.05 -12.17
CA LEU A 602 -19.44 -23.62 -13.42
C LEU A 602 -20.55 -24.67 -13.22
N CYS A 603 -20.58 -25.34 -12.06
CA CYS A 603 -21.66 -26.26 -11.70
C CYS A 603 -22.92 -25.58 -11.22
N GLY A 604 -23.01 -24.25 -11.26
CA GLY A 604 -24.20 -23.47 -10.86
C GLY A 604 -24.49 -23.51 -9.36
N MET A 605 -23.52 -23.90 -8.53
CA MET A 605 -23.67 -23.87 -7.09
C MET A 605 -23.82 -22.44 -6.58
N ARG A 606 -24.71 -22.23 -5.60
CA ARG A 606 -24.87 -20.95 -4.92
C ARG A 606 -23.64 -20.70 -4.02
N PHE A 607 -22.69 -19.95 -4.52
CA PHE A 607 -21.42 -19.68 -3.83
C PHE A 607 -21.62 -19.09 -2.41
N GLY A 608 -22.68 -18.29 -2.23
CA GLY A 608 -23.06 -17.76 -0.93
C GLY A 608 -23.45 -18.82 0.12
N ALA A 609 -24.03 -19.95 -0.28
CA ALA A 609 -24.34 -21.06 0.62
C ALA A 609 -23.06 -21.77 1.07
N ILE A 610 -22.08 -21.91 0.17
CA ILE A 610 -20.79 -22.51 0.49
C ILE A 610 -20.00 -21.60 1.46
N LEU A 611 -20.00 -20.29 1.24
CA LEU A 611 -19.31 -19.32 2.11
C LEU A 611 -19.91 -19.26 3.52
N ARG A 612 -21.21 -19.60 3.68
CA ARG A 612 -21.85 -19.69 5.01
C ARG A 612 -21.70 -21.07 5.67
N GLY A 613 -21.00 -22.00 5.04
CA GLY A 613 -20.87 -23.37 5.56
C GLY A 613 -22.16 -24.20 5.48
N GLU A 614 -23.16 -23.74 4.70
CA GLU A 614 -24.47 -24.42 4.54
C GLU A 614 -24.44 -25.57 3.51
N GLY A 615 -23.31 -25.79 2.87
CA GLY A 615 -23.10 -26.90 1.92
C GLY A 615 -22.76 -28.18 2.65
N ASN A 616 -23.65 -29.16 2.65
CA ASN A 616 -23.39 -30.48 3.19
C ASN A 616 -22.16 -31.13 2.51
N GLY A 617 -21.14 -31.44 3.29
CA GLY A 617 -20.31 -32.61 3.00
C GLY A 617 -18.99 -32.41 2.27
N PHE A 618 -18.33 -31.26 2.33
CA PHE A 618 -16.91 -31.20 1.99
C PHE A 618 -16.07 -31.26 3.27
N ALA A 619 -15.75 -32.46 3.71
CA ALA A 619 -14.73 -32.67 4.72
C ALA A 619 -13.41 -32.11 4.19
N ALA A 620 -12.79 -31.17 4.93
CA ALA A 620 -11.43 -30.75 4.68
C ALA A 620 -10.52 -31.98 4.69
N SER A 621 -9.86 -32.27 3.57
CA SER A 621 -8.75 -33.21 3.57
C SER A 621 -7.60 -32.56 4.38
N PRO A 622 -7.06 -33.22 5.41
CA PRO A 622 -5.93 -32.69 6.15
C PRO A 622 -4.69 -32.81 5.25
N ALA A 623 -4.05 -31.67 4.99
CA ALA A 623 -2.71 -31.60 4.41
C ALA A 623 -1.76 -30.96 5.39
#